data_4c82b22a4e41a1ed3610bdc2e2e59254
#
_entry.id   4c82b22a4e41a1ed3610bdc2e2e59254
#
_cell.length_a   1.000
_cell.length_b   1.000
_cell.length_c   1.000
_cell.angle_alpha   90.00
_cell.angle_beta   90.00
_cell.angle_gamma   90.00
#
_symmetry.space_group_name_H-M   'P 1'
#
loop_
_entity.id
_entity.type
_entity.pdbx_description
1 polymer ?
#
loop_
_entity_poly.entity_id
_entity_poly.type
_entity_poly.pdbx_seq_one_letter_code
_entity_poly.pdbx_strand_id
1 'polypeptide(L)'
;LSRGLGDVYKRQTDVGDQLLLQVEPEPTDIKPILVLCHYDTVWNLDELPLHREKDRLYGPGVFDMKSGLVLTLWALRALLETGHSLPEPVWVFCNSDEETGSAASKDRILQLSREARAVLVAEPAEAVTGSLKATRKGNGHYHVHIKGKAAHAGNDPLGGISAVEEMAHQILHLHALADLPNGTSVNVGVARGGTRANIIADEADMDVDVRFLTEKEAVRIEQAFQSLAPVHPGITLTVTGGRSMPPMEDTSKNRSLLDVARQAALALDYPLQTCSAGGCSDGNLTSAAGIPTLDGLGATGEGLHARHEQLYVDEYPLRTALMASLLMRLRDFGC
;
A
#
# COMPACT_ATOMS: atom_id res chain seq x y z
N LEU A 1 5.13 -27.59 -21.28
CA LEU A 1 5.03 -26.68 -20.09
C LEU A 1 6.16 -26.86 -19.05
N SER A 2 7.23 -27.62 -19.38
CA SER A 2 8.30 -27.94 -18.40
C SER A 2 9.66 -27.32 -18.72
N ARG A 3 9.73 -26.30 -19.54
CA ARG A 3 10.99 -25.57 -19.80
C ARG A 3 10.79 -24.11 -19.38
N GLY A 4 11.39 -23.73 -18.24
CA GLY A 4 11.52 -22.35 -17.81
C GLY A 4 10.72 -21.91 -16.57
N LEU A 5 10.12 -22.83 -15.83
CA LEU A 5 9.51 -22.52 -14.53
C LEU A 5 10.53 -22.83 -13.43
N GLY A 6 11.22 -21.84 -12.95
CA GLY A 6 12.08 -21.95 -11.77
C GLY A 6 11.30 -21.55 -10.52
N ASP A 7 10.97 -22.53 -9.68
CA ASP A 7 10.36 -22.26 -8.38
C ASP A 7 11.47 -21.89 -7.39
N VAL A 8 11.49 -20.64 -6.97
CA VAL A 8 12.30 -20.20 -5.82
C VAL A 8 11.35 -19.65 -4.78
N TYR A 9 11.16 -20.39 -3.69
CA TYR A 9 10.42 -19.86 -2.54
C TYR A 9 11.33 -19.76 -1.32
N LYS A 10 11.08 -18.77 -0.49
CA LYS A 10 11.73 -18.58 0.80
C LYS A 10 10.70 -18.89 1.89
N ARG A 11 10.96 -19.94 2.69
CA ARG A 11 10.14 -20.22 3.86
C ARG A 11 10.31 -19.12 4.89
N GLN A 12 9.19 -18.66 5.42
CA GLN A 12 9.09 -17.73 6.55
C GLN A 12 8.57 -18.50 7.76
N THR A 13 9.00 -18.11 8.94
CA THR A 13 8.57 -18.76 10.20
C THR A 13 7.37 -18.07 10.83
N ASP A 14 7.24 -16.75 10.65
CA ASP A 14 6.25 -15.92 11.35
C ASP A 14 5.09 -15.48 10.46
N VAL A 15 5.31 -15.47 9.15
CA VAL A 15 4.31 -15.18 8.11
C VAL A 15 4.40 -16.27 7.04
N GLY A 16 3.47 -16.45 6.17
CA GLY A 16 3.49 -17.48 5.12
C GLY A 16 4.74 -17.44 4.21
N ASP A 17 4.88 -18.41 3.33
CA ASP A 17 5.99 -18.49 2.38
C ASP A 17 5.90 -17.39 1.31
N GLN A 18 7.03 -16.96 0.77
CA GLN A 18 7.12 -16.09 -0.39
C GLN A 18 7.33 -16.93 -1.65
N LEU A 19 6.57 -16.64 -2.71
CA LEU A 19 6.61 -17.38 -3.96
C LEU A 19 7.16 -16.49 -5.08
N LEU A 20 8.11 -17.03 -5.87
CA LEU A 20 8.61 -16.38 -7.08
C LEU A 20 8.44 -17.31 -8.27
N LEU A 21 7.60 -16.90 -9.22
CA LEU A 21 7.47 -17.54 -10.51
C LEU A 21 8.29 -16.76 -11.54
N GLN A 22 9.18 -17.43 -12.26
CA GLN A 22 9.97 -16.83 -13.33
C GLN A 22 9.54 -17.45 -14.65
N VAL A 23 9.06 -16.62 -15.56
CA VAL A 23 8.70 -17.01 -16.92
C VAL A 23 9.72 -16.35 -17.85
N GLU A 24 10.66 -17.17 -18.32
CA GLU A 24 11.74 -16.68 -19.16
C GLU A 24 11.51 -17.16 -20.59
N PRO A 25 11.56 -16.26 -21.58
CA PRO A 25 11.63 -16.64 -22.99
C PRO A 25 12.99 -17.33 -23.28
N GLU A 26 13.52 -17.20 -24.45
CA GLU A 26 14.91 -17.59 -24.74
C GLU A 26 15.89 -16.80 -23.83
N PRO A 27 17.09 -17.33 -23.56
CA PRO A 27 18.10 -16.61 -22.78
C PRO A 27 18.34 -15.21 -23.33
N THR A 28 18.25 -14.22 -22.45
CA THR A 28 18.34 -12.79 -22.81
C THR A 28 19.06 -12.02 -21.73
N ASP A 29 19.74 -10.94 -22.11
CA ASP A 29 20.32 -9.96 -21.19
C ASP A 29 19.31 -8.84 -20.79
N ILE A 30 18.06 -8.97 -21.26
CA ILE A 30 17.00 -8.00 -20.96
C ILE A 30 16.55 -8.22 -19.52
N LYS A 31 16.47 -7.13 -18.74
CA LYS A 31 15.97 -7.15 -17.38
C LYS A 31 14.47 -7.53 -17.35
N PRO A 32 14.05 -8.33 -16.36
CA PRO A 32 12.66 -8.76 -16.27
C PRO A 32 11.67 -7.64 -15.96
N ILE A 33 10.40 -7.88 -16.25
CA ILE A 33 9.27 -7.18 -15.66
C ILE A 33 8.90 -7.92 -14.38
N LEU A 34 8.84 -7.21 -13.26
CA LEU A 34 8.39 -7.77 -11.98
C LEU A 34 6.91 -7.47 -11.80
N VAL A 35 6.11 -8.50 -11.60
CA VAL A 35 4.71 -8.39 -11.17
C VAL A 35 4.65 -8.70 -9.69
N LEU A 36 4.13 -7.75 -8.90
CA LEU A 36 3.93 -7.92 -7.46
C LEU A 36 2.48 -8.30 -7.17
N CYS A 37 2.33 -9.30 -6.34
CA CYS A 37 1.06 -9.78 -5.80
C CYS A 37 1.24 -10.13 -4.33
N HIS A 38 0.14 -10.19 -3.58
CA HIS A 38 0.09 -10.84 -2.27
C HIS A 38 -1.08 -11.83 -2.22
N TYR A 39 -0.99 -12.82 -1.33
CA TYR A 39 -2.04 -13.83 -1.15
C TYR A 39 -2.62 -13.87 0.26
N ASP A 40 -2.04 -13.14 1.20
CA ASP A 40 -2.65 -12.86 2.50
C ASP A 40 -3.88 -11.96 2.34
N THR A 41 -4.64 -11.86 3.38
CA THR A 41 -5.85 -11.02 3.45
C THR A 41 -6.05 -10.57 4.89
N VAL A 42 -6.84 -9.52 5.10
CA VAL A 42 -7.25 -9.07 6.44
C VAL A 42 -8.19 -10.06 7.15
N TRP A 43 -8.65 -11.12 6.46
CA TRP A 43 -9.65 -12.06 6.96
C TRP A 43 -9.01 -13.29 7.60
N ASN A 44 -9.57 -13.73 8.73
CA ASN A 44 -9.25 -15.04 9.29
C ASN A 44 -9.82 -16.16 8.41
N LEU A 45 -9.26 -17.36 8.54
CA LEU A 45 -9.80 -18.56 7.90
C LEU A 45 -11.27 -18.74 8.31
N ASP A 46 -12.11 -19.11 7.34
CA ASP A 46 -13.55 -19.37 7.51
C ASP A 46 -14.40 -18.16 7.97
N GLU A 47 -13.83 -16.94 7.98
CA GLU A 47 -14.59 -15.76 8.39
C GLU A 47 -15.57 -15.26 7.33
N LEU A 48 -15.20 -15.36 6.05
CA LEU A 48 -16.06 -15.02 4.92
C LEU A 48 -16.25 -16.22 4.00
N PRO A 49 -17.51 -16.57 3.63
CA PRO A 49 -17.77 -17.65 2.69
C PRO A 49 -17.50 -17.21 1.26
N LEU A 50 -16.85 -18.09 0.47
CA LEU A 50 -16.76 -17.90 -0.97
C LEU A 50 -18.10 -18.28 -1.61
N HIS A 51 -18.72 -17.34 -2.34
CA HIS A 51 -19.93 -17.62 -3.09
C HIS A 51 -20.05 -16.70 -4.30
N ARG A 52 -20.87 -17.11 -5.26
CA ARG A 52 -21.15 -16.33 -6.48
C ARG A 52 -22.63 -15.99 -6.58
N GLU A 53 -22.90 -14.72 -6.86
CA GLU A 53 -24.23 -14.23 -7.18
C GLU A 53 -24.18 -13.47 -8.51
N LYS A 54 -24.79 -14.05 -9.55
CA LYS A 54 -24.80 -13.48 -10.93
C LYS A 54 -23.37 -13.19 -11.42
N ASP A 55 -23.07 -11.91 -11.63
CA ASP A 55 -21.81 -11.35 -12.07
C ASP A 55 -20.87 -10.95 -10.93
N ARG A 56 -21.19 -11.33 -9.70
CA ARG A 56 -20.40 -11.03 -8.50
C ARG A 56 -19.83 -12.30 -7.87
N LEU A 57 -18.56 -12.27 -7.54
CA LEU A 57 -17.88 -13.28 -6.74
C LEU A 57 -17.50 -12.66 -5.40
N TYR A 58 -18.01 -13.22 -4.30
CA TYR A 58 -17.77 -12.78 -2.93
C TYR A 58 -16.80 -13.71 -2.23
N GLY A 59 -15.95 -13.19 -1.36
CA GLY A 59 -15.08 -14.01 -0.52
C GLY A 59 -13.78 -13.30 -0.11
N PRO A 60 -12.98 -13.91 0.75
CA PRO A 60 -11.77 -13.30 1.29
C PRO A 60 -10.68 -13.19 0.24
N GLY A 61 -10.26 -11.97 -0.06
CA GLY A 61 -9.21 -11.69 -1.04
C GLY A 61 -9.65 -11.86 -2.50
N VAL A 62 -10.96 -12.02 -2.78
CA VAL A 62 -11.45 -12.09 -4.17
C VAL A 62 -11.22 -10.78 -4.92
N PHE A 63 -11.20 -9.67 -4.21
CA PHE A 63 -10.87 -8.37 -4.75
C PHE A 63 -9.45 -7.97 -4.35
N ASP A 64 -9.07 -8.10 -3.09
CA ASP A 64 -7.79 -7.73 -2.52
C ASP A 64 -7.01 -8.97 -2.01
N MET A 65 -6.00 -9.48 -2.80
CA MET A 65 -5.80 -9.25 -4.23
C MET A 65 -5.60 -10.58 -4.98
N LYS A 66 -6.18 -11.71 -4.46
CA LYS A 66 -6.02 -13.04 -5.10
C LYS A 66 -6.46 -13.06 -6.56
N SER A 67 -7.48 -12.24 -6.91
CA SER A 67 -7.88 -12.07 -8.31
C SER A 67 -6.78 -11.46 -9.16
N GLY A 68 -6.01 -10.50 -8.66
CA GLY A 68 -4.88 -9.92 -9.37
C GLY A 68 -3.79 -10.96 -9.68
N LEU A 69 -3.50 -11.85 -8.72
CA LEU A 69 -2.60 -12.98 -8.93
C LEU A 69 -3.14 -13.92 -10.02
N VAL A 70 -4.39 -14.36 -9.91
CA VAL A 70 -5.02 -15.27 -10.89
C VAL A 70 -5.08 -14.62 -12.27
N LEU A 71 -5.45 -13.33 -12.35
CA LEU A 71 -5.45 -12.54 -13.58
C LEU A 71 -4.08 -12.53 -14.25
N THR A 72 -3.02 -12.31 -13.49
CA THR A 72 -1.63 -12.30 -14.00
C THR A 72 -1.25 -13.66 -14.59
N LEU A 73 -1.56 -14.76 -13.88
CA LEU A 73 -1.29 -16.11 -14.36
C LEU A 73 -2.08 -16.45 -15.63
N TRP A 74 -3.35 -16.03 -15.72
CA TRP A 74 -4.17 -16.20 -16.91
C TRP A 74 -3.69 -15.36 -18.09
N ALA A 75 -3.21 -14.13 -17.85
CA ALA A 75 -2.62 -13.29 -18.90
C ALA A 75 -1.37 -13.96 -19.51
N LEU A 76 -0.45 -14.46 -18.67
CA LEU A 76 0.73 -15.20 -19.11
C LEU A 76 0.34 -16.49 -19.86
N ARG A 77 -0.59 -17.25 -19.32
CA ARG A 77 -1.09 -18.48 -19.95
C ARG A 77 -1.72 -18.21 -21.32
N ALA A 78 -2.57 -17.17 -21.43
CA ALA A 78 -3.23 -16.80 -22.67
C ALA A 78 -2.19 -16.45 -23.77
N LEU A 79 -1.14 -15.68 -23.42
CA LEU A 79 -0.07 -15.34 -24.34
C LEU A 79 0.63 -16.62 -24.86
N LEU A 80 0.98 -17.53 -23.97
CA LEU A 80 1.65 -18.80 -24.36
C LEU A 80 0.75 -19.69 -25.21
N GLU A 81 -0.52 -19.88 -24.86
CA GLU A 81 -1.46 -20.72 -25.58
C GLU A 81 -1.85 -20.15 -26.97
N THR A 82 -1.82 -18.83 -27.14
CA THR A 82 -2.06 -18.17 -28.43
C THR A 82 -0.79 -18.05 -29.31
N GLY A 83 0.31 -18.63 -28.87
CA GLY A 83 1.57 -18.68 -29.62
C GLY A 83 2.37 -17.37 -29.59
N HIS A 84 2.06 -16.46 -28.67
CA HIS A 84 2.86 -15.26 -28.47
C HIS A 84 4.06 -15.56 -27.58
N SER A 85 5.26 -15.24 -28.06
CA SER A 85 6.46 -15.23 -27.22
C SER A 85 6.49 -13.97 -26.38
N LEU A 86 6.79 -14.12 -25.10
CA LEU A 86 7.04 -12.95 -24.24
C LEU A 86 8.27 -12.19 -24.78
N PRO A 87 8.19 -10.87 -24.93
CA PRO A 87 9.31 -10.09 -25.46
C PRO A 87 10.47 -9.97 -24.45
N GLU A 88 10.23 -10.23 -23.18
CA GLU A 88 11.17 -10.13 -22.06
C GLU A 88 10.77 -11.07 -20.91
N PRO A 89 11.69 -11.40 -19.97
CA PRO A 89 11.36 -12.20 -18.81
C PRO A 89 10.27 -11.52 -17.94
N VAL A 90 9.38 -12.33 -17.38
CA VAL A 90 8.36 -11.87 -16.43
C VAL A 90 8.52 -12.66 -15.14
N TRP A 91 8.76 -11.95 -14.06
CA TRP A 91 8.81 -12.50 -12.71
C TRP A 91 7.53 -12.12 -11.96
N VAL A 92 6.87 -13.10 -11.38
CA VAL A 92 5.69 -12.87 -10.53
C VAL A 92 6.09 -13.22 -9.10
N PHE A 93 6.11 -12.22 -8.25
CA PHE A 93 6.43 -12.39 -6.84
C PHE A 93 5.17 -12.23 -6.00
N CYS A 94 4.90 -13.21 -5.16
CA CYS A 94 3.77 -13.22 -4.24
C CYS A 94 4.29 -13.29 -2.81
N ASN A 95 3.99 -12.29 -2.01
CA ASN A 95 4.25 -12.29 -0.57
C ASN A 95 3.01 -12.70 0.23
N SER A 96 3.19 -12.80 1.53
CA SER A 96 2.20 -13.30 2.49
C SER A 96 2.03 -12.39 3.69
N ASP A 97 2.52 -11.15 3.59
CA ASP A 97 2.55 -10.18 4.68
C ASP A 97 2.29 -8.72 4.24
N GLU A 98 1.66 -8.53 3.06
CA GLU A 98 1.34 -7.19 2.56
C GLU A 98 0.36 -6.48 3.48
N GLU A 99 -0.69 -7.16 3.89
CA GLU A 99 -1.76 -6.65 4.77
C GLU A 99 -1.27 -6.26 6.18
N THR A 100 -0.07 -6.72 6.53
CA THR A 100 0.61 -6.35 7.78
C THR A 100 1.79 -5.39 7.58
N GLY A 101 1.98 -4.88 6.33
CA GLY A 101 2.98 -3.87 5.98
C GLY A 101 4.30 -4.42 5.47
N SER A 102 4.33 -5.64 4.94
CA SER A 102 5.45 -6.27 4.21
C SER A 102 6.78 -6.32 4.98
N ALA A 103 6.73 -6.41 6.30
CA ALA A 103 7.94 -6.34 7.11
C ALA A 103 8.94 -7.46 6.80
N ALA A 104 8.45 -8.66 6.49
CA ALA A 104 9.27 -9.82 6.16
C ALA A 104 9.66 -9.89 4.67
N SER A 105 8.83 -9.33 3.78
CA SER A 105 9.03 -9.39 2.32
C SER A 105 9.74 -8.17 1.72
N LYS A 106 9.73 -7.04 2.39
CA LYS A 106 10.26 -5.74 1.93
C LYS A 106 11.64 -5.82 1.29
N ASP A 107 12.60 -6.46 1.95
CA ASP A 107 13.98 -6.55 1.43
C ASP A 107 14.03 -7.36 0.14
N ARG A 108 13.21 -8.42 0.05
CA ARG A 108 13.13 -9.24 -1.17
C ARG A 108 12.44 -8.49 -2.30
N ILE A 109 11.36 -7.76 -2.03
CA ILE A 109 10.69 -6.89 -3.01
C ILE A 109 11.69 -5.87 -3.56
N LEU A 110 12.43 -5.17 -2.69
CA LEU A 110 13.43 -4.19 -3.10
C LEU A 110 14.59 -4.83 -3.88
N GLN A 111 15.03 -6.03 -3.50
CA GLN A 111 16.05 -6.75 -4.24
C GLN A 111 15.58 -7.05 -5.67
N LEU A 112 14.43 -7.73 -5.82
CA LEU A 112 13.87 -8.11 -7.12
C LEU A 112 13.57 -6.89 -7.99
N SER A 113 13.07 -5.82 -7.40
CA SER A 113 12.74 -4.59 -8.15
C SER A 113 13.97 -3.91 -8.75
N ARG A 114 15.14 -3.96 -8.09
CA ARG A 114 16.40 -3.42 -8.64
C ARG A 114 16.92 -4.24 -9.84
N GLU A 115 16.61 -5.51 -9.89
CA GLU A 115 16.92 -6.38 -11.01
C GLU A 115 15.94 -6.19 -12.17
N ALA A 116 14.71 -5.71 -11.86
CA ALA A 116 13.66 -5.49 -12.84
C ALA A 116 13.82 -4.14 -13.59
N ARG A 117 13.24 -4.07 -14.78
CA ARG A 117 13.15 -2.86 -15.62
C ARG A 117 11.94 -2.00 -15.25
N ALA A 118 10.85 -2.65 -14.87
CA ALA A 118 9.62 -2.04 -14.41
C ALA A 118 8.90 -2.98 -13.44
N VAL A 119 8.03 -2.42 -12.62
CA VAL A 119 7.19 -3.13 -11.66
C VAL A 119 5.72 -2.87 -11.98
N LEU A 120 4.96 -3.96 -12.08
CA LEU A 120 3.52 -3.96 -12.23
C LEU A 120 2.91 -4.50 -10.93
N VAL A 121 1.99 -3.78 -10.33
CA VAL A 121 1.34 -4.22 -9.09
C VAL A 121 -0.09 -4.63 -9.42
N ALA A 122 -0.40 -5.90 -9.18
CA ALA A 122 -1.70 -6.49 -9.52
C ALA A 122 -2.74 -6.28 -8.40
N GLU A 123 -2.57 -5.23 -7.60
CA GLU A 123 -3.56 -4.70 -6.66
C GLU A 123 -4.88 -4.37 -7.34
N PRO A 124 -6.01 -4.36 -6.61
CA PRO A 124 -7.29 -3.96 -7.17
C PRO A 124 -7.24 -2.63 -7.89
N ALA A 125 -8.01 -2.49 -8.97
CA ALA A 125 -8.32 -1.19 -9.54
C ALA A 125 -9.10 -0.32 -8.53
N GLU A 126 -9.25 0.97 -8.82
CA GLU A 126 -10.15 1.81 -8.03
C GLU A 126 -11.60 1.30 -8.17
N ALA A 127 -12.28 1.17 -7.04
CA ALA A 127 -13.54 0.41 -6.93
C ALA A 127 -14.67 0.92 -7.85
N VAL A 128 -14.82 2.23 -7.99
CA VAL A 128 -15.97 2.82 -8.71
C VAL A 128 -15.70 2.94 -10.21
N THR A 129 -14.47 3.30 -10.57
CA THR A 129 -14.13 3.68 -11.95
C THR A 129 -13.28 2.65 -12.69
N GLY A 130 -12.74 1.66 -11.98
CA GLY A 130 -11.74 0.73 -12.55
C GLY A 130 -10.40 1.39 -12.89
N SER A 131 -10.16 2.60 -12.37
CA SER A 131 -8.94 3.38 -12.65
C SER A 131 -7.68 2.70 -12.14
N LEU A 132 -6.56 2.86 -12.85
CA LEU A 132 -5.24 2.53 -12.33
C LEU A 132 -4.81 3.53 -11.25
N LYS A 133 -4.08 3.05 -10.28
CA LYS A 133 -3.52 3.88 -9.19
C LYS A 133 -2.19 4.46 -9.64
N ALA A 134 -2.21 5.68 -10.20
CA ALA A 134 -1.01 6.36 -10.70
C ALA A 134 -0.13 6.89 -9.57
N THR A 135 -0.72 7.18 -8.42
CA THR A 135 -0.05 7.59 -7.18
C THR A 135 -0.71 6.94 -5.98
N ARG A 136 0.06 6.73 -4.92
CA ARG A 136 -0.45 6.28 -3.62
C ARG A 136 0.14 7.11 -2.50
N LYS A 137 -0.65 7.45 -1.50
CA LYS A 137 -0.11 8.08 -0.30
C LYS A 137 0.83 7.10 0.42
N GLY A 138 1.89 7.64 1.00
CA GLY A 138 2.63 6.99 2.07
C GLY A 138 1.94 7.22 3.42
N ASN A 139 2.39 6.50 4.44
CA ASN A 139 1.86 6.62 5.78
C ASN A 139 2.94 6.61 6.86
N GLY A 140 2.53 7.05 8.04
CA GLY A 140 3.28 6.93 9.28
C GLY A 140 2.34 6.83 10.46
N HIS A 141 2.80 6.16 11.50
CA HIS A 141 2.11 6.04 12.77
C HIS A 141 3.01 6.56 13.89
N TYR A 142 2.47 7.45 14.70
CA TYR A 142 3.16 8.03 15.83
C TYR A 142 2.36 7.80 17.09
N HIS A 143 3.07 7.47 18.17
CA HIS A 143 2.53 7.45 19.51
C HIS A 143 3.18 8.56 20.32
N VAL A 144 2.38 9.40 20.96
CA VAL A 144 2.84 10.50 21.79
C VAL A 144 2.41 10.25 23.22
N HIS A 145 3.37 9.97 24.08
CA HIS A 145 3.19 9.86 25.53
C HIS A 145 3.51 11.18 26.21
N ILE A 146 2.63 11.63 27.09
CA ILE A 146 2.70 12.92 27.79
C ILE A 146 2.75 12.64 29.28
N LYS A 147 3.80 13.12 29.94
CA LYS A 147 4.00 12.99 31.38
C LYS A 147 4.01 14.35 32.05
N GLY A 148 3.10 14.53 32.99
CA GLY A 148 2.95 15.68 33.85
C GLY A 148 3.19 15.35 35.32
N LYS A 149 2.36 15.91 36.20
CA LYS A 149 2.44 15.70 37.65
C LYS A 149 1.06 15.66 38.29
N ALA A 150 0.74 14.57 38.99
CA ALA A 150 -0.53 14.45 39.70
C ALA A 150 -0.59 15.38 40.89
N ALA A 151 -1.78 15.91 41.17
CA ALA A 151 -2.15 16.61 42.41
C ALA A 151 -3.65 16.53 42.62
N HIS A 152 -4.11 16.85 43.86
CA HIS A 152 -5.54 16.93 44.13
C HIS A 152 -6.11 18.24 43.56
N ALA A 153 -7.01 18.10 42.59
CA ALA A 153 -7.51 19.24 41.81
C ALA A 153 -8.17 20.37 42.64
N GLY A 154 -8.76 20.05 43.79
CA GLY A 154 -9.38 21.03 44.69
C GLY A 154 -8.47 21.53 45.81
N ASN A 155 -7.59 20.66 46.38
CA ASN A 155 -6.78 21.04 47.53
C ASN A 155 -5.40 21.62 47.15
N ASP A 156 -4.84 21.15 46.01
CA ASP A 156 -3.52 21.58 45.53
C ASP A 156 -3.52 21.76 44.00
N PRO A 157 -4.33 22.68 43.47
CA PRO A 157 -4.46 22.85 42.00
C PRO A 157 -3.18 23.41 41.36
N LEU A 158 -2.31 24.04 42.12
CA LEU A 158 -1.03 24.61 41.62
C LEU A 158 0.12 23.63 41.73
N GLY A 159 -0.04 22.56 42.49
CA GLY A 159 1.01 21.53 42.68
C GLY A 159 1.06 20.49 41.57
N GLY A 160 0.05 20.42 40.72
CA GLY A 160 -0.05 19.50 39.60
C GLY A 160 0.32 20.13 38.24
N ILE A 161 0.58 19.29 37.25
CA ILE A 161 0.80 19.68 35.84
C ILE A 161 0.01 18.73 34.99
N SER A 162 -1.01 19.23 34.29
CA SER A 162 -1.99 18.40 33.61
C SER A 162 -1.49 17.88 32.26
N ALA A 163 -1.29 16.57 32.18
CA ALA A 163 -0.99 15.88 30.91
C ALA A 163 -2.17 15.92 29.92
N VAL A 164 -3.42 15.94 30.43
CA VAL A 164 -4.62 16.03 29.59
C VAL A 164 -4.78 17.43 28.98
N GLU A 165 -4.42 18.49 29.71
CA GLU A 165 -4.41 19.85 29.15
C GLU A 165 -3.36 19.99 28.07
N GLU A 166 -2.15 19.48 28.33
CA GLU A 166 -1.09 19.43 27.33
C GLU A 166 -1.52 18.63 26.09
N MET A 167 -2.15 17.47 26.28
CA MET A 167 -2.66 16.65 25.17
C MET A 167 -3.63 17.46 24.29
N ALA A 168 -4.51 18.25 24.87
CA ALA A 168 -5.43 19.09 24.10
C ALA A 168 -4.68 20.11 23.21
N HIS A 169 -3.63 20.73 23.72
CA HIS A 169 -2.77 21.61 22.93
C HIS A 169 -2.07 20.88 21.80
N GLN A 170 -1.51 19.69 22.09
CA GLN A 170 -0.80 18.89 21.10
C GLN A 170 -1.74 18.36 20.01
N ILE A 171 -2.98 17.96 20.35
CA ILE A 171 -3.99 17.56 19.36
C ILE A 171 -4.24 18.70 18.36
N LEU A 172 -4.50 19.91 18.85
CA LEU A 172 -4.74 21.06 17.98
C LEU A 172 -3.52 21.40 17.12
N HIS A 173 -2.32 21.33 17.68
CA HIS A 173 -1.08 21.54 16.96
C HIS A 173 -0.87 20.49 15.85
N LEU A 174 -1.04 19.22 16.15
CA LEU A 174 -0.88 18.13 15.19
C LEU A 174 -1.92 18.19 14.05
N HIS A 175 -3.19 18.46 14.35
CA HIS A 175 -4.20 18.64 13.32
C HIS A 175 -3.91 19.83 12.40
N ALA A 176 -3.26 20.88 12.90
CA ALA A 176 -2.85 22.03 12.08
C ALA A 176 -1.73 21.71 11.08
N LEU A 177 -1.05 20.57 11.21
CA LEU A 177 -0.06 20.10 10.23
C LEU A 177 -0.70 19.54 8.96
N ALA A 178 -2.00 19.23 8.97
CA ALA A 178 -2.69 18.70 7.80
C ALA A 178 -2.71 19.72 6.65
N ASP A 179 -2.49 19.23 5.44
CA ASP A 179 -2.58 19.99 4.19
C ASP A 179 -3.34 19.13 3.16
N LEU A 180 -4.64 19.06 3.33
CA LEU A 180 -5.51 18.21 2.50
C LEU A 180 -5.43 18.56 1.00
N PRO A 181 -5.33 19.82 0.58
CA PRO A 181 -5.14 20.18 -0.82
C PRO A 181 -3.87 19.59 -1.43
N ASN A 182 -2.79 19.46 -0.65
CA ASN A 182 -1.52 18.84 -1.05
C ASN A 182 -1.42 17.34 -0.66
N GLY A 183 -2.54 16.73 -0.24
CA GLY A 183 -2.65 15.31 0.02
C GLY A 183 -2.16 14.85 1.39
N THR A 184 -1.82 15.77 2.31
CA THR A 184 -1.37 15.42 3.67
C THR A 184 -2.54 15.45 4.65
N SER A 185 -2.79 14.31 5.31
CA SER A 185 -3.73 14.20 6.43
C SER A 185 -3.01 13.81 7.71
N VAL A 186 -3.48 14.38 8.83
CA VAL A 186 -3.03 14.04 10.18
C VAL A 186 -4.28 13.79 11.03
N ASN A 187 -4.35 12.63 11.64
CA ASN A 187 -5.49 12.21 12.43
C ASN A 187 -5.03 11.67 13.79
N VAL A 188 -5.36 12.37 14.85
CA VAL A 188 -5.27 11.84 16.22
C VAL A 188 -6.49 10.96 16.43
N GLY A 189 -6.34 9.66 16.15
CA GLY A 189 -7.44 8.70 16.15
C GLY A 189 -7.76 8.12 17.53
N VAL A 190 -6.79 8.13 18.43
CA VAL A 190 -6.94 7.67 19.82
C VAL A 190 -6.34 8.71 20.76
N ALA A 191 -7.07 9.04 21.82
CA ALA A 191 -6.59 9.91 22.88
C ALA A 191 -7.10 9.39 24.24
N ARG A 192 -6.21 9.23 25.21
CA ARG A 192 -6.54 8.71 26.54
C ARG A 192 -5.73 9.46 27.59
N GLY A 193 -6.32 9.73 28.75
CA GLY A 193 -5.58 10.39 29.83
C GLY A 193 -6.39 10.51 31.12
N GLY A 194 -5.65 10.64 32.23
CA GLY A 194 -6.20 10.78 33.55
C GLY A 194 -6.88 9.54 34.10
N THR A 195 -7.20 9.56 35.40
CA THR A 195 -7.79 8.43 36.12
C THR A 195 -9.10 8.79 36.84
N ARG A 196 -9.17 9.99 37.43
CA ARG A 196 -10.35 10.49 38.17
C ARG A 196 -10.49 12.02 38.01
N ALA A 197 -11.71 12.51 37.96
CA ALA A 197 -12.01 13.93 37.77
C ALA A 197 -11.44 14.89 38.84
N ASN A 198 -11.17 14.38 40.05
CA ASN A 198 -10.61 15.16 41.15
C ASN A 198 -9.07 15.03 41.29
N ILE A 199 -8.40 14.47 40.28
CA ILE A 199 -6.93 14.36 40.22
C ILE A 199 -6.49 15.09 38.93
N ILE A 200 -5.48 15.98 39.05
CA ILE A 200 -4.79 16.52 37.89
C ILE A 200 -4.07 15.36 37.22
N ALA A 201 -4.36 15.12 35.96
CA ALA A 201 -3.85 13.97 35.21
C ALA A 201 -2.34 14.11 35.01
N ASP A 202 -1.58 13.12 35.42
CA ASP A 202 -0.12 13.06 35.26
C ASP A 202 0.34 12.28 34.02
N GLU A 203 -0.59 11.55 33.38
CA GLU A 203 -0.30 10.80 32.16
C GLU A 203 -1.43 10.94 31.13
N ALA A 204 -1.04 11.04 29.86
CA ALA A 204 -1.92 10.96 28.71
C ALA A 204 -1.17 10.40 27.50
N ASP A 205 -1.90 9.75 26.59
CA ASP A 205 -1.38 9.11 25.39
C ASP A 205 -2.26 9.42 24.19
N MET A 206 -1.64 9.53 23.01
CA MET A 206 -2.36 9.64 21.74
C MET A 206 -1.66 8.81 20.65
N ASP A 207 -2.50 8.21 19.78
CA ASP A 207 -2.06 7.54 18.57
C ASP A 207 -2.47 8.37 17.36
N VAL A 208 -1.51 8.59 16.46
CA VAL A 208 -1.65 9.50 15.32
C VAL A 208 -1.35 8.75 14.03
N ASP A 209 -2.31 8.71 13.10
CA ASP A 209 -2.12 8.30 11.71
C ASP A 209 -1.82 9.53 10.86
N VAL A 210 -0.80 9.42 10.01
CA VAL A 210 -0.47 10.45 9.03
C VAL A 210 -0.41 9.84 7.64
N ARG A 211 -0.89 10.59 6.64
CA ARG A 211 -0.81 10.23 5.23
C ARG A 211 -0.25 11.39 4.45
N PHE A 212 0.62 11.11 3.48
CA PHE A 212 1.28 12.13 2.66
C PHE A 212 1.44 11.63 1.22
N LEU A 213 1.30 12.53 0.25
CA LEU A 213 1.36 12.19 -1.18
C LEU A 213 2.77 12.32 -1.76
N THR A 214 3.65 13.07 -1.09
CA THR A 214 5.01 13.33 -1.58
C THR A 214 6.06 13.10 -0.49
N GLU A 215 7.28 12.79 -0.91
CA GLU A 215 8.44 12.66 -0.04
C GLU A 215 8.72 13.97 0.74
N LYS A 216 8.52 15.11 0.08
CA LYS A 216 8.66 16.42 0.71
C LYS A 216 7.73 16.57 1.93
N GLU A 217 6.48 16.16 1.78
CA GLU A 217 5.51 16.20 2.86
C GLU A 217 5.82 15.17 3.96
N ALA A 218 6.29 13.97 3.58
CA ALA A 218 6.75 12.98 4.54
C ALA A 218 7.85 13.54 5.46
N VAL A 219 8.87 14.16 4.87
CA VAL A 219 9.97 14.80 5.61
C VAL A 219 9.47 15.94 6.49
N ARG A 220 8.56 16.78 5.99
CA ARG A 220 7.95 17.87 6.77
C ARG A 220 7.23 17.35 8.01
N ILE A 221 6.44 16.31 7.86
CA ILE A 221 5.72 15.67 8.98
C ILE A 221 6.70 15.03 9.98
N GLU A 222 7.69 14.28 9.50
CA GLU A 222 8.71 13.69 10.38
C GLU A 222 9.43 14.75 11.22
N GLN A 223 9.84 15.85 10.59
CA GLN A 223 10.49 16.96 11.29
C GLN A 223 9.56 17.61 12.33
N ALA A 224 8.28 17.75 12.02
CA ALA A 224 7.30 18.29 12.96
C ALA A 224 7.18 17.43 14.22
N PHE A 225 7.10 16.09 14.06
CA PHE A 225 7.06 15.18 15.22
C PHE A 225 8.39 15.13 15.99
N GLN A 226 9.53 15.20 15.31
CA GLN A 226 10.85 15.25 15.96
C GLN A 226 11.06 16.53 16.76
N SER A 227 10.45 17.63 16.33
CA SER A 227 10.55 18.95 17.00
C SER A 227 9.39 19.25 17.94
N LEU A 228 8.52 18.27 18.19
CA LEU A 228 7.36 18.47 19.08
C LEU A 228 7.84 18.84 20.48
N ALA A 229 7.38 19.97 20.99
CA ALA A 229 7.80 20.50 22.28
C ALA A 229 6.57 20.74 23.17
N PRO A 230 6.69 20.59 24.50
CA PRO A 230 5.61 20.86 25.42
C PRO A 230 5.27 22.36 25.48
N VAL A 231 3.99 22.66 25.61
CA VAL A 231 3.48 24.02 25.87
C VAL A 231 3.67 24.39 27.33
N HIS A 232 3.42 23.43 28.24
CA HIS A 232 3.51 23.68 29.66
C HIS A 232 4.88 23.30 30.22
N PRO A 233 5.53 24.20 31.01
CA PRO A 233 6.76 23.85 31.75
C PRO A 233 6.54 22.66 32.68
N GLY A 234 7.48 21.71 32.68
CA GLY A 234 7.44 20.52 33.51
C GLY A 234 6.70 19.34 32.90
N ILE A 235 6.16 19.47 31.71
CA ILE A 235 5.71 18.33 30.87
C ILE A 235 6.92 17.69 30.20
N THR A 236 6.86 16.36 30.06
CA THR A 236 7.74 15.59 29.18
C THR A 236 6.91 14.94 28.09
N LEU A 237 7.33 15.16 26.84
CA LEU A 237 6.78 14.47 25.68
C LEU A 237 7.72 13.36 25.23
N THR A 238 7.20 12.19 24.96
CA THR A 238 7.94 11.09 24.35
C THR A 238 7.21 10.68 23.06
N VAL A 239 7.86 10.87 21.92
CA VAL A 239 7.32 10.50 20.61
C VAL A 239 8.01 9.22 20.16
N THR A 240 7.21 8.21 19.80
CA THR A 240 7.68 6.96 19.21
C THR A 240 6.94 6.66 17.92
N GLY A 241 7.41 5.67 17.15
CA GLY A 241 6.88 5.39 15.82
C GLY A 241 7.62 6.15 14.73
N GLY A 242 6.95 6.45 13.64
CA GLY A 242 7.54 7.09 12.48
C GLY A 242 6.87 6.72 11.17
N ARG A 243 7.57 6.95 10.07
CA ARG A 243 7.13 6.55 8.73
C ARG A 243 7.12 5.03 8.61
N SER A 244 6.01 4.47 8.13
CA SER A 244 5.85 3.06 7.84
C SER A 244 6.08 2.76 6.35
N MET A 245 5.47 3.56 5.46
CA MET A 245 5.54 3.35 4.01
C MET A 245 5.82 4.68 3.30
N PRO A 246 6.74 4.75 2.32
CA PRO A 246 6.96 5.94 1.50
C PRO A 246 5.78 6.19 0.56
N PRO A 247 5.64 7.39 -0.04
CA PRO A 247 4.65 7.63 -1.08
C PRO A 247 5.08 7.01 -2.42
N MET A 248 4.11 6.61 -3.24
CA MET A 248 4.28 6.37 -4.67
C MET A 248 3.93 7.65 -5.41
N GLU A 249 4.95 8.43 -5.78
CA GLU A 249 4.78 9.75 -6.41
C GLU A 249 4.55 9.66 -7.93
N ASP A 250 4.01 10.73 -8.48
CA ASP A 250 3.87 10.93 -9.93
C ASP A 250 5.24 11.29 -10.57
N THR A 251 6.10 10.28 -10.72
CA THR A 251 7.42 10.45 -11.34
C THR A 251 7.33 10.39 -12.86
N SER A 252 8.34 10.96 -13.55
CA SER A 252 8.45 10.84 -15.01
C SER A 252 8.51 9.37 -15.47
N LYS A 253 9.18 8.51 -14.72
CA LYS A 253 9.29 7.08 -15.00
C LYS A 253 7.94 6.38 -14.89
N ASN A 254 7.16 6.67 -13.83
CA ASN A 254 5.83 6.11 -13.65
C ASN A 254 4.87 6.59 -14.74
N ARG A 255 4.95 7.88 -15.13
CA ARG A 255 4.17 8.42 -16.26
C ARG A 255 4.49 7.73 -17.57
N SER A 256 5.76 7.49 -17.89
CA SER A 256 6.16 6.77 -19.11
C SER A 256 5.60 5.34 -19.11
N LEU A 257 5.61 4.65 -17.97
CA LEU A 257 5.04 3.31 -17.86
C LEU A 257 3.50 3.34 -18.00
N LEU A 258 2.85 4.36 -17.43
CA LEU A 258 1.41 4.57 -17.59
C LEU A 258 1.04 4.85 -19.06
N ASP A 259 1.88 5.54 -19.83
CA ASP A 259 1.61 5.77 -21.25
C ASP A 259 1.65 4.47 -22.06
N VAL A 260 2.51 3.52 -21.72
CA VAL A 260 2.47 2.16 -22.30
C VAL A 260 1.15 1.45 -21.94
N ALA A 261 0.69 1.57 -20.70
CA ALA A 261 -0.59 1.00 -20.29
C ALA A 261 -1.78 1.63 -21.02
N ARG A 262 -1.72 2.95 -21.29
CA ARG A 262 -2.73 3.63 -22.11
C ARG A 262 -2.77 3.09 -23.54
N GLN A 263 -1.62 2.83 -24.15
CA GLN A 263 -1.55 2.21 -25.47
C GLN A 263 -2.06 0.76 -25.47
N ALA A 264 -1.80 0.01 -24.39
CA ALA A 264 -2.35 -1.33 -24.23
C ALA A 264 -3.89 -1.32 -24.12
N ALA A 265 -4.43 -0.38 -23.36
CA ALA A 265 -5.86 -0.21 -23.17
C ALA A 265 -6.56 0.28 -24.45
N LEU A 266 -5.95 1.21 -25.19
CA LEU A 266 -6.46 1.71 -26.47
C LEU A 266 -6.62 0.58 -27.50
N ALA A 267 -5.69 -0.37 -27.53
CA ALA A 267 -5.79 -1.53 -28.42
C ALA A 267 -6.95 -2.50 -28.08
N LEU A 268 -7.55 -2.32 -26.91
CA LEU A 268 -8.69 -3.11 -26.42
C LEU A 268 -9.99 -2.29 -26.37
N ASP A 269 -9.99 -1.08 -26.93
CA ASP A 269 -11.08 -0.11 -26.80
C ASP A 269 -11.50 0.12 -25.33
N TYR A 270 -10.54 0.00 -24.39
CA TYR A 270 -10.76 0.15 -22.95
C TYR A 270 -10.46 1.60 -22.50
N PRO A 271 -11.45 2.32 -21.94
CA PRO A 271 -11.27 3.71 -21.48
C PRO A 271 -10.49 3.76 -20.18
N LEU A 272 -9.16 3.63 -20.25
CA LEU A 272 -8.28 3.61 -19.08
C LEU A 272 -8.25 4.97 -18.38
N GLN A 273 -8.66 4.99 -17.13
CA GLN A 273 -8.57 6.14 -16.23
C GLN A 273 -7.50 5.92 -15.15
N THR A 274 -7.13 7.01 -14.47
CA THR A 274 -6.16 6.96 -13.36
C THR A 274 -6.67 7.75 -12.17
N CYS A 275 -6.26 7.31 -10.98
CA CYS A 275 -6.57 7.99 -9.72
C CYS A 275 -5.34 8.07 -8.81
N SER A 276 -5.49 8.83 -7.73
CA SER A 276 -4.59 8.83 -6.58
C SER A 276 -5.22 8.02 -5.45
N ALA A 277 -4.53 7.00 -4.94
CA ALA A 277 -5.04 6.16 -3.86
C ALA A 277 -4.61 6.65 -2.48
N GLY A 278 -5.51 6.55 -1.51
CA GLY A 278 -5.25 6.91 -0.11
C GLY A 278 -4.51 5.84 0.69
N GLY A 279 -4.60 4.57 0.26
CA GLY A 279 -3.90 3.42 0.87
C GLY A 279 -2.57 3.12 0.19
N CYS A 280 -1.68 2.46 0.92
CA CYS A 280 -0.38 1.99 0.42
C CYS A 280 -0.51 0.64 -0.29
N SER A 281 0.57 0.20 -0.92
CA SER A 281 0.85 -1.15 -1.41
C SER A 281 2.36 -1.35 -1.50
N ASP A 282 2.79 -2.54 -1.86
CA ASP A 282 4.20 -2.81 -2.16
C ASP A 282 4.75 -1.98 -3.32
N GLY A 283 3.89 -1.45 -4.19
CA GLY A 283 4.25 -0.49 -5.22
C GLY A 283 4.85 0.81 -4.68
N ASN A 284 4.50 1.20 -3.46
CA ASN A 284 5.11 2.34 -2.79
C ASN A 284 6.61 2.13 -2.58
N LEU A 285 7.03 0.93 -2.16
CA LEU A 285 8.43 0.57 -1.91
C LEU A 285 9.27 0.67 -3.20
N THR A 286 8.76 0.09 -4.28
CA THR A 286 9.48 0.00 -5.55
C THR A 286 9.58 1.35 -6.25
N SER A 287 8.49 2.13 -6.24
CA SER A 287 8.47 3.48 -6.77
C SER A 287 9.41 4.41 -6.02
N ALA A 288 9.41 4.36 -4.68
CA ALA A 288 10.33 5.14 -3.84
C ALA A 288 11.80 4.75 -4.04
N ALA A 289 12.07 3.49 -4.41
CA ALA A 289 13.40 3.03 -4.82
C ALA A 289 13.81 3.52 -6.23
N GLY A 290 12.97 4.30 -6.91
CA GLY A 290 13.23 4.88 -8.22
C GLY A 290 13.01 3.93 -9.39
N ILE A 291 12.34 2.80 -9.17
CA ILE A 291 11.96 1.85 -10.21
C ILE A 291 10.60 2.27 -10.81
N PRO A 292 10.46 2.30 -12.15
CA PRO A 292 9.16 2.56 -12.79
C PRO A 292 8.11 1.60 -12.26
N THR A 293 7.04 2.11 -11.67
CA THR A 293 6.01 1.30 -11.01
C THR A 293 4.62 1.76 -11.45
N LEU A 294 3.75 0.81 -11.78
CA LEU A 294 2.34 1.03 -12.10
C LEU A 294 1.47 0.11 -11.26
N ASP A 295 0.42 0.65 -10.65
CA ASP A 295 -0.39 -0.04 -9.67
C ASP A 295 -1.89 -0.02 -10.03
N GLY A 296 -2.68 -0.91 -9.40
CA GLY A 296 -4.11 -1.04 -9.67
C GLY A 296 -4.42 -1.86 -10.93
N LEU A 297 -3.50 -2.75 -11.34
CA LEU A 297 -3.63 -3.57 -12.54
C LEU A 297 -4.52 -4.81 -12.37
N GLY A 298 -4.90 -5.12 -11.15
CA GLY A 298 -5.78 -6.25 -10.82
C GLY A 298 -7.23 -6.04 -11.24
N ALA A 299 -8.11 -6.74 -10.57
CA ALA A 299 -9.53 -6.77 -10.88
C ALA A 299 -10.28 -5.48 -10.53
N THR A 300 -11.50 -5.38 -11.05
CA THR A 300 -12.52 -4.43 -10.62
C THR A 300 -13.47 -5.11 -9.63
N GLY A 301 -13.94 -4.37 -8.67
CA GLY A 301 -14.78 -4.87 -7.60
C GLY A 301 -15.06 -3.78 -6.57
N GLU A 302 -15.53 -4.16 -5.42
CA GLU A 302 -15.74 -3.26 -4.28
C GLU A 302 -15.63 -3.97 -2.93
N GLY A 303 -15.65 -3.21 -1.84
CA GLY A 303 -15.67 -3.78 -0.50
C GLY A 303 -14.31 -4.17 0.04
N LEU A 304 -13.23 -3.50 -0.37
CA LEU A 304 -11.91 -3.64 0.25
C LEU A 304 -12.02 -3.64 1.78
N HIS A 305 -11.50 -4.68 2.44
CA HIS A 305 -11.52 -4.88 3.89
C HIS A 305 -12.93 -4.86 4.51
N ALA A 306 -13.98 -5.04 3.70
CA ALA A 306 -15.37 -5.07 4.17
C ALA A 306 -16.01 -6.45 3.94
N ARG A 307 -16.96 -6.84 4.81
CA ARG A 307 -17.60 -8.16 4.75
C ARG A 307 -18.36 -8.45 3.43
N HIS A 308 -18.59 -7.43 2.60
CA HIS A 308 -19.18 -7.55 1.27
C HIS A 308 -18.15 -7.49 0.15
N GLU A 309 -16.87 -7.79 0.46
CA GLU A 309 -15.81 -7.85 -0.54
C GLU A 309 -16.22 -8.70 -1.74
N GLN A 310 -16.14 -8.12 -2.93
CA GLN A 310 -16.62 -8.74 -4.17
C GLN A 310 -15.84 -8.31 -5.41
N LEU A 311 -15.74 -9.22 -6.35
CA LEU A 311 -15.15 -9.08 -7.68
C LEU A 311 -16.25 -8.98 -8.75
N TYR A 312 -16.08 -8.15 -9.77
CA TYR A 312 -16.93 -8.05 -10.95
C TYR A 312 -16.48 -9.04 -12.02
N VAL A 313 -17.20 -10.16 -12.14
CA VAL A 313 -16.81 -11.30 -12.98
C VAL A 313 -16.80 -10.95 -14.46
N ASP A 314 -17.76 -10.16 -14.93
CA ASP A 314 -17.90 -9.82 -16.35
C ASP A 314 -16.80 -8.88 -16.86
N GLU A 315 -16.18 -8.10 -15.98
CA GLU A 315 -15.06 -7.22 -16.33
C GLU A 315 -13.68 -7.93 -16.26
N TYR A 316 -13.64 -9.08 -15.60
CA TYR A 316 -12.39 -9.77 -15.32
C TYR A 316 -11.61 -10.23 -16.57
N PRO A 317 -12.26 -10.73 -17.66
CA PRO A 317 -11.56 -11.07 -18.90
C PRO A 317 -10.88 -9.85 -19.55
N LEU A 318 -11.51 -8.69 -19.49
CA LEU A 318 -10.97 -7.46 -20.07
C LEU A 318 -9.74 -6.96 -19.29
N ARG A 319 -9.79 -7.05 -17.96
CA ARG A 319 -8.63 -6.75 -17.10
C ARG A 319 -7.48 -7.71 -17.35
N THR A 320 -7.78 -9.01 -17.57
CA THR A 320 -6.78 -10.02 -17.95
C THR A 320 -6.15 -9.68 -19.32
N ALA A 321 -6.96 -9.29 -20.29
CA ALA A 321 -6.48 -8.87 -21.61
C ALA A 321 -5.62 -7.60 -21.54
N LEU A 322 -5.96 -6.65 -20.64
CA LEU A 322 -5.16 -5.45 -20.40
C LEU A 322 -3.75 -5.83 -19.88
N MET A 323 -3.66 -6.71 -18.90
CA MET A 323 -2.38 -7.22 -18.38
C MET A 323 -1.57 -7.90 -19.50
N ALA A 324 -2.19 -8.78 -20.29
CA ALA A 324 -1.53 -9.46 -21.40
C ALA A 324 -1.03 -8.45 -22.46
N SER A 325 -1.88 -7.49 -22.87
CA SER A 325 -1.53 -6.46 -23.83
C SER A 325 -0.39 -5.56 -23.32
N LEU A 326 -0.39 -5.22 -22.04
CA LEU A 326 0.65 -4.44 -21.40
C LEU A 326 1.99 -5.20 -21.42
N LEU A 327 2.03 -6.45 -20.98
CA LEU A 327 3.23 -7.28 -20.99
C LEU A 327 3.87 -7.38 -22.39
N MET A 328 3.06 -7.45 -23.44
CA MET A 328 3.55 -7.49 -24.82
C MET A 328 4.14 -6.17 -25.31
N ARG A 329 3.72 -5.02 -24.75
CA ARG A 329 4.13 -3.68 -25.14
C ARG A 329 5.30 -3.13 -24.34
N LEU A 330 5.64 -3.73 -23.23
CA LEU A 330 6.73 -3.24 -22.37
C LEU A 330 8.10 -3.31 -23.03
N ARG A 331 8.26 -4.10 -24.10
CA ARG A 331 9.48 -4.08 -24.91
C ARG A 331 9.87 -2.67 -25.38
N ASP A 332 8.86 -1.85 -25.71
CA ASP A 332 9.07 -0.50 -26.24
C ASP A 332 9.26 0.53 -25.10
N PHE A 333 9.14 0.10 -23.85
CA PHE A 333 9.32 0.95 -22.68
C PHE A 333 10.81 1.25 -22.44
N GLY A 334 11.16 2.54 -22.40
CA GLY A 334 12.54 2.99 -22.10
C GLY A 334 13.50 2.94 -23.28
N CYS A 335 12.98 2.79 -24.52
CA CYS A 335 13.76 2.97 -25.74
C CYS A 335 13.90 4.44 -26.10
#